data_606bb265b421dfbcb0be407902fc0d31
#
_entry.id   606bb265b421dfbcb0be407902fc0d31
#
_cell.length_a   1.000
_cell.length_b   1.000
_cell.length_c   1.000
_cell.angle_alpha   90.00
_cell.angle_beta   90.00
_cell.angle_gamma   90.00
#
_symmetry.space_group_name_H-M   'P 1'
#
loop_
_entity.id
_entity.type
_entity.pdbx_description
1 polymer ?
#
loop_
_entity_poly.entity_id
_entity_poly.type
_entity_poly.pdbx_seq_one_letter_code
_entity_poly.pdbx_strand_id
1 'polypeptide(L)'
;MFAATALGGLGLLQPVQAEPIHHISSETCKSCHLEIYKQWKGSMHANSTALSDPIHAAFYQQVVGDPTMEDVKHKASGKYPVCLQCHAPNAARDKTTKLDAKPAYAEGVNCIACHTLKSYKGIQAADGKLQLGIKSYELSDKAQGPGRHSNRGLAGLASADDPFGKAPMEEGAKPNPHLGEPVTMDGKEVPAIPMESNPRQLKTSDACMGCHDKRNNPHGVPLCQTGNEYIASNSQVNCLSCHMPVSGGIADHSMGGGHDLALLQRSVVFDINTEAKGDTLVTRVRMKNQQPHSLPTGAPFRNIYMLLTAYDNEGNVVWQNADGHPAKSDPQAYLVYALADDQGKPAPPPTATKLGKDTRLKPYEERTLDYEIPAQNVALVRGGL
;
A
#
# COMPACT_ATOMS: atom_id res chain seq x y z
N MET A 1 -8.55 -77.64 -13.68
CA MET A 1 -7.77 -76.61 -14.35
C MET A 1 -8.54 -75.30 -14.23
N PHE A 2 -8.16 -74.42 -13.31
CA PHE A 2 -8.73 -73.12 -13.18
C PHE A 2 -7.66 -72.14 -13.59
N ALA A 3 -7.89 -71.33 -14.67
CA ALA A 3 -7.02 -70.28 -15.12
C ALA A 3 -7.37 -69.02 -14.36
N ALA A 4 -6.42 -68.45 -13.56
CA ALA A 4 -6.54 -67.19 -12.91
C ALA A 4 -6.04 -66.06 -13.87
N THR A 5 -6.96 -65.26 -14.33
CA THR A 5 -6.66 -64.06 -15.13
C THR A 5 -6.29 -62.92 -14.16
N ALA A 6 -5.02 -62.56 -14.13
CA ALA A 6 -4.55 -61.34 -13.42
C ALA A 6 -4.86 -60.10 -14.27
N LEU A 7 -5.83 -59.30 -13.86
CA LEU A 7 -6.04 -57.94 -14.39
C LEU A 7 -4.99 -57.01 -13.76
N GLY A 8 -3.96 -56.69 -14.52
CA GLY A 8 -3.02 -55.60 -14.18
C GLY A 8 -3.70 -54.24 -14.31
N GLY A 9 -4.00 -53.61 -13.19
CA GLY A 9 -4.46 -52.23 -13.18
C GLY A 9 -3.31 -51.28 -13.56
N LEU A 10 -3.35 -50.70 -14.78
CA LEU A 10 -2.55 -49.53 -15.12
C LEU A 10 -3.12 -48.36 -14.33
N GLY A 11 -2.49 -48.04 -13.22
CA GLY A 11 -2.69 -46.75 -12.54
C GLY A 11 -2.26 -45.63 -13.47
N LEU A 12 -3.21 -44.91 -14.03
CA LEU A 12 -2.93 -43.65 -14.73
C LEU A 12 -2.33 -42.68 -13.71
N LEU A 13 -1.03 -42.46 -13.78
CA LEU A 13 -0.36 -41.34 -13.10
C LEU A 13 -0.97 -40.04 -13.67
N GLN A 14 -1.89 -39.45 -12.93
CA GLN A 14 -2.35 -38.11 -13.28
C GLN A 14 -1.15 -37.17 -13.17
N PRO A 15 -0.90 -36.31 -14.17
CA PRO A 15 0.14 -35.32 -14.06
C PRO A 15 -0.14 -34.45 -12.84
N VAL A 16 0.81 -34.33 -11.92
CA VAL A 16 0.75 -33.38 -10.81
C VAL A 16 0.73 -32.00 -11.46
N GLN A 17 -0.43 -31.36 -11.44
CA GLN A 17 -0.59 -30.02 -11.98
C GLN A 17 0.23 -29.08 -11.08
N ALA A 18 1.16 -28.34 -11.67
CA ALA A 18 1.97 -27.37 -10.95
C ALA A 18 1.05 -26.38 -10.21
N GLU A 19 1.36 -26.11 -8.95
CA GLU A 19 0.58 -25.17 -8.14
C GLU A 19 0.62 -23.77 -8.78
N PRO A 20 -0.53 -23.06 -8.87
CA PRO A 20 -0.57 -21.71 -9.44
C PRO A 20 0.41 -20.76 -8.76
N ILE A 21 1.10 -19.93 -9.53
CA ILE A 21 2.15 -19.02 -9.02
C ILE A 21 1.64 -18.14 -7.85
N HIS A 22 0.39 -17.73 -7.86
CA HIS A 22 -0.19 -16.88 -6.80
C HIS A 22 -0.44 -17.60 -5.47
N HIS A 23 -0.17 -18.90 -5.40
CA HIS A 23 -0.13 -19.66 -4.14
C HIS A 23 1.25 -19.65 -3.47
N ILE A 24 2.28 -19.15 -4.17
CA ILE A 24 3.63 -19.10 -3.61
C ILE A 24 3.69 -18.05 -2.49
N SER A 25 4.12 -18.51 -1.31
CA SER A 25 4.37 -17.64 -0.16
C SER A 25 5.64 -16.81 -0.35
N SER A 26 5.66 -15.61 0.23
CA SER A 26 6.86 -14.76 0.31
C SER A 26 8.02 -15.42 1.04
N GLU A 27 7.78 -16.38 1.94
CA GLU A 27 8.84 -17.18 2.60
C GLU A 27 9.71 -17.92 1.58
N THR A 28 9.14 -18.32 0.44
CA THR A 28 9.89 -18.94 -0.66
C THR A 28 10.94 -17.99 -1.24
N CYS A 29 10.62 -16.69 -1.33
CA CYS A 29 11.51 -15.67 -1.88
C CYS A 29 12.66 -15.30 -0.92
N LYS A 30 12.44 -15.49 0.39
CA LYS A 30 13.37 -15.14 1.47
C LYS A 30 14.74 -15.78 1.33
N SER A 31 14.81 -17.01 0.84
CA SER A 31 16.06 -17.75 0.70
C SER A 31 17.11 -17.03 -0.15
N CYS A 32 16.66 -16.28 -1.17
CA CYS A 32 17.51 -15.52 -2.08
C CYS A 32 17.42 -14.01 -1.89
N HIS A 33 16.26 -13.50 -1.43
CA HIS A 33 15.95 -12.08 -1.33
C HIS A 33 15.73 -11.60 0.11
N LEU A 34 16.63 -12.02 1.04
CA LEU A 34 16.44 -11.83 2.48
C LEU A 34 16.20 -10.36 2.87
N GLU A 35 16.97 -9.41 2.34
CA GLU A 35 16.83 -7.99 2.72
C GLU A 35 15.51 -7.40 2.17
N ILE A 36 15.15 -7.73 0.94
CA ILE A 36 13.86 -7.33 0.34
C ILE A 36 12.70 -7.94 1.13
N TYR A 37 12.83 -9.23 1.52
CA TYR A 37 11.83 -9.90 2.35
C TYR A 37 11.65 -9.20 3.70
N LYS A 38 12.74 -8.81 4.38
CA LYS A 38 12.66 -8.10 5.67
C LYS A 38 11.96 -6.75 5.54
N GLN A 39 12.29 -5.96 4.52
CA GLN A 39 11.64 -4.69 4.22
C GLN A 39 10.14 -4.88 4.00
N TRP A 40 9.78 -5.80 3.09
CA TRP A 40 8.37 -6.10 2.81
C TRP A 40 7.64 -6.63 4.06
N LYS A 41 8.24 -7.54 4.83
CA LYS A 41 7.62 -8.15 6.02
C LYS A 41 7.27 -7.10 7.09
N GLY A 42 8.06 -6.04 7.21
CA GLY A 42 7.78 -4.88 8.07
C GLY A 42 6.76 -3.90 7.52
N SER A 43 6.34 -4.04 6.26
CA SER A 43 5.44 -3.09 5.59
C SER A 43 3.97 -3.33 5.92
N MET A 44 3.15 -2.29 5.69
CA MET A 44 1.70 -2.43 5.74
C MET A 44 1.12 -3.29 4.61
N HIS A 45 1.86 -3.50 3.51
CA HIS A 45 1.45 -4.42 2.46
C HIS A 45 1.46 -5.88 2.94
N ALA A 46 2.48 -6.30 3.68
CA ALA A 46 2.54 -7.63 4.30
C ALA A 46 1.44 -7.84 5.35
N ASN A 47 0.96 -6.76 5.96
CA ASN A 47 0.00 -6.78 7.04
C ASN A 47 -1.39 -6.26 6.64
N SER A 48 -1.71 -6.22 5.33
CA SER A 48 -2.93 -5.56 4.84
C SER A 48 -4.22 -6.38 4.98
N THR A 49 -4.15 -7.66 5.35
CA THR A 49 -5.35 -8.51 5.48
C THR A 49 -6.15 -8.23 6.75
N ALA A 50 -7.42 -8.66 6.75
CA ALA A 50 -8.25 -8.66 7.95
C ALA A 50 -7.76 -9.64 9.04
N LEU A 51 -6.74 -10.45 8.79
CA LEU A 51 -6.08 -11.28 9.82
C LEU A 51 -5.01 -10.50 10.59
N SER A 52 -4.43 -9.45 10.00
CA SER A 52 -3.23 -8.78 10.52
C SER A 52 -3.46 -7.29 10.84
N ASP A 53 -4.25 -6.58 10.02
CA ASP A 53 -4.58 -5.17 10.22
C ASP A 53 -5.84 -5.04 11.10
N PRO A 54 -5.72 -4.52 12.34
CA PRO A 54 -6.87 -4.43 13.25
C PRO A 54 -7.96 -3.47 12.74
N ILE A 55 -7.61 -2.42 11.99
CA ILE A 55 -8.58 -1.49 11.41
C ILE A 55 -9.34 -2.17 10.28
N HIS A 56 -8.63 -2.84 9.38
CA HIS A 56 -9.27 -3.61 8.31
C HIS A 56 -10.11 -4.75 8.89
N ALA A 57 -9.63 -5.47 9.91
CA ALA A 57 -10.37 -6.52 10.62
C ALA A 57 -11.71 -6.00 11.15
N ALA A 58 -11.72 -4.85 11.82
CA ALA A 58 -12.95 -4.25 12.36
C ALA A 58 -13.97 -3.93 11.25
N PHE A 59 -13.54 -3.32 10.15
CA PHE A 59 -14.42 -3.04 9.02
C PHE A 59 -14.86 -4.33 8.31
N TYR A 60 -13.95 -5.27 8.10
CA TYR A 60 -14.26 -6.55 7.45
C TYR A 60 -15.32 -7.32 8.25
N GLN A 61 -15.13 -7.43 9.57
CA GLN A 61 -16.09 -8.08 10.47
C GLN A 61 -17.47 -7.39 10.43
N GLN A 62 -17.50 -6.06 10.34
CA GLN A 62 -18.74 -5.30 10.28
C GLN A 62 -19.52 -5.58 8.97
N VAL A 63 -18.86 -5.55 7.82
CA VAL A 63 -19.54 -5.57 6.51
C VAL A 63 -19.49 -6.90 5.78
N VAL A 64 -18.61 -7.83 6.18
CA VAL A 64 -18.47 -9.18 5.61
C VAL A 64 -18.69 -10.24 6.69
N GLY A 65 -17.76 -10.38 7.62
CA GLY A 65 -17.78 -11.38 8.68
C GLY A 65 -16.38 -11.91 9.01
N ASP A 66 -16.30 -13.16 9.44
CA ASP A 66 -15.07 -13.80 9.84
C ASP A 66 -14.15 -14.07 8.61
N PRO A 67 -12.90 -13.55 8.59
CA PRO A 67 -11.96 -13.76 7.48
C PRO A 67 -11.40 -15.20 7.39
N THR A 68 -11.68 -16.06 8.35
CA THR A 68 -11.30 -17.50 8.34
C THR A 68 -12.39 -18.41 7.79
N MET A 69 -13.55 -17.85 7.44
CA MET A 69 -14.66 -18.59 6.89
C MET A 69 -14.69 -18.53 5.36
N GLU A 70 -15.03 -19.66 4.72
CA GLU A 70 -15.23 -19.75 3.27
C GLU A 70 -16.61 -19.18 2.89
N ASP A 71 -16.73 -18.72 1.64
CA ASP A 71 -17.98 -18.26 1.01
C ASP A 71 -18.73 -17.13 1.73
N VAL A 72 -18.06 -16.38 2.63
CA VAL A 72 -18.69 -15.19 3.22
C VAL A 72 -18.87 -14.09 2.17
N LYS A 73 -19.98 -13.38 2.27
CA LYS A 73 -20.37 -12.36 1.30
C LYS A 73 -20.55 -11.01 1.99
N HIS A 74 -20.35 -9.94 1.24
CA HIS A 74 -20.64 -8.60 1.72
C HIS A 74 -22.12 -8.51 2.12
N LYS A 75 -22.40 -8.21 3.38
CA LYS A 75 -23.73 -8.31 4.02
C LYS A 75 -24.81 -7.49 3.28
N ALA A 76 -24.47 -6.29 2.81
CA ALA A 76 -25.44 -5.43 2.13
C ALA A 76 -25.69 -5.82 0.66
N SER A 77 -24.70 -6.37 -0.06
CA SER A 77 -24.80 -6.63 -1.49
C SER A 77 -24.95 -8.12 -1.86
N GLY A 78 -24.66 -9.04 -0.92
CA GLY A 78 -24.61 -10.48 -1.19
C GLY A 78 -23.51 -10.91 -2.16
N LYS A 79 -22.56 -10.02 -2.50
CA LYS A 79 -21.48 -10.26 -3.47
C LYS A 79 -20.16 -10.59 -2.78
N TYR A 80 -19.21 -11.11 -3.55
CA TYR A 80 -17.83 -11.32 -3.11
C TYR A 80 -17.21 -10.01 -2.58
N PRO A 81 -16.50 -10.03 -1.43
CA PRO A 81 -15.95 -8.82 -0.81
C PRO A 81 -14.88 -8.15 -1.68
N VAL A 82 -15.18 -6.98 -2.22
CA VAL A 82 -14.27 -6.25 -3.12
C VAL A 82 -12.98 -5.78 -2.42
N CYS A 83 -12.97 -5.64 -1.10
CA CYS A 83 -11.79 -5.27 -0.31
C CYS A 83 -10.63 -6.26 -0.52
N LEU A 84 -10.91 -7.53 -0.73
CA LEU A 84 -9.89 -8.55 -0.97
C LEU A 84 -9.11 -8.33 -2.27
N GLN A 85 -9.67 -7.59 -3.24
CA GLN A 85 -8.95 -7.26 -4.50
C GLN A 85 -7.67 -6.45 -4.26
N CYS A 86 -7.58 -5.72 -3.13
CA CYS A 86 -6.45 -4.90 -2.75
C CYS A 86 -5.74 -5.44 -1.50
N HIS A 87 -6.49 -5.97 -0.52
CA HIS A 87 -5.97 -6.33 0.80
C HIS A 87 -5.54 -7.81 0.93
N ALA A 88 -6.04 -8.68 0.04
CA ALA A 88 -5.64 -10.10 -0.06
C ALA A 88 -5.74 -10.56 -1.53
N PRO A 89 -4.93 -9.95 -2.44
CA PRO A 89 -5.11 -10.11 -3.88
C PRO A 89 -4.97 -11.56 -4.36
N ASN A 90 -4.13 -12.37 -3.73
CA ASN A 90 -3.97 -13.78 -4.09
C ASN A 90 -5.23 -14.61 -3.72
N ALA A 91 -5.85 -14.36 -2.56
CA ALA A 91 -7.15 -14.96 -2.22
C ALA A 91 -8.25 -14.50 -3.19
N ALA A 92 -8.20 -13.23 -3.63
CA ALA A 92 -9.15 -12.69 -4.59
C ALA A 92 -9.02 -13.30 -6.00
N ARG A 93 -7.84 -13.80 -6.39
CA ARG A 93 -7.66 -14.54 -7.66
C ARG A 93 -8.47 -15.83 -7.65
N ASP A 94 -8.48 -16.54 -6.54
CA ASP A 94 -9.23 -17.79 -6.37
C ASP A 94 -10.67 -17.56 -5.93
N LYS A 95 -11.05 -16.31 -5.65
CA LYS A 95 -12.36 -15.92 -5.09
C LYS A 95 -12.66 -16.54 -3.73
N THR A 96 -11.67 -17.02 -3.00
CA THR A 96 -11.82 -17.50 -1.62
C THR A 96 -11.91 -16.34 -0.64
N THR A 97 -12.63 -16.54 0.45
CA THR A 97 -12.73 -15.60 1.58
C THR A 97 -12.06 -16.17 2.84
N LYS A 98 -11.62 -17.42 2.78
CA LYS A 98 -10.87 -18.09 3.84
C LYS A 98 -9.38 -17.71 3.75
N LEU A 99 -9.02 -16.62 4.42
CA LEU A 99 -7.69 -16.02 4.28
C LEU A 99 -6.57 -16.83 4.96
N ASP A 100 -6.91 -17.71 5.89
CA ASP A 100 -5.98 -18.63 6.54
C ASP A 100 -5.79 -19.97 5.81
N ALA A 101 -6.46 -20.17 4.66
CA ALA A 101 -6.39 -21.42 3.90
C ALA A 101 -5.00 -21.66 3.28
N LYS A 102 -4.27 -20.59 2.95
CA LYS A 102 -2.90 -20.65 2.42
C LYS A 102 -2.06 -19.49 2.97
N PRO A 103 -0.74 -19.69 3.20
CA PRO A 103 0.14 -18.59 3.58
C PRO A 103 0.06 -17.40 2.62
N ALA A 104 0.06 -17.64 1.31
CA ALA A 104 -0.04 -16.59 0.29
C ALA A 104 -1.32 -15.74 0.36
N TYR A 105 -2.39 -16.22 0.98
CA TYR A 105 -3.62 -15.45 1.18
C TYR A 105 -3.54 -14.59 2.44
N ALA A 106 -2.89 -15.12 3.50
CA ALA A 106 -2.72 -14.44 4.77
C ALA A 106 -1.71 -13.29 4.73
N GLU A 107 -0.76 -13.34 3.79
CA GLU A 107 0.37 -12.41 3.67
C GLU A 107 0.03 -11.04 3.06
N GLY A 108 -1.23 -10.74 2.84
CA GLY A 108 -1.64 -9.46 2.25
C GLY A 108 -1.20 -9.29 0.79
N VAL A 109 -0.60 -8.15 0.49
CA VAL A 109 0.00 -7.88 -0.82
C VAL A 109 1.44 -8.42 -0.80
N ASN A 110 1.58 -9.68 -1.13
CA ASN A 110 2.84 -10.40 -1.08
C ASN A 110 3.71 -10.21 -2.34
N CYS A 111 4.90 -10.79 -2.37
CA CYS A 111 5.84 -10.67 -3.49
C CYS A 111 5.17 -11.01 -4.81
N ILE A 112 4.50 -12.14 -4.89
CA ILE A 112 3.86 -12.65 -6.11
C ILE A 112 2.64 -11.81 -6.51
N ALA A 113 1.92 -11.24 -5.56
CA ALA A 113 0.79 -10.34 -5.86
C ALA A 113 1.23 -9.15 -6.73
N CYS A 114 2.37 -8.52 -6.40
CA CYS A 114 2.95 -7.44 -7.20
C CYS A 114 3.68 -7.96 -8.43
N HIS A 115 4.50 -8.99 -8.26
CA HIS A 115 5.35 -9.53 -9.33
C HIS A 115 4.61 -10.39 -10.36
N THR A 116 3.29 -10.45 -10.32
CA THR A 116 2.46 -11.01 -11.40
C THR A 116 1.57 -9.97 -12.09
N LEU A 117 1.71 -8.69 -11.76
CA LEU A 117 1.03 -7.60 -12.46
C LEU A 117 1.71 -7.38 -13.83
N LYS A 118 1.05 -7.77 -14.92
CA LYS A 118 1.62 -7.69 -16.27
C LYS A 118 1.41 -6.32 -16.91
N SER A 119 0.19 -5.79 -16.85
CA SER A 119 -0.12 -4.46 -17.34
C SER A 119 -1.30 -3.83 -16.60
N TYR A 120 -1.23 -2.53 -16.35
CA TYR A 120 -2.33 -1.75 -15.82
C TYR A 120 -3.33 -1.41 -16.92
N LYS A 121 -4.59 -1.79 -16.74
CA LYS A 121 -5.70 -1.56 -17.69
C LYS A 121 -6.55 -0.34 -17.36
N GLY A 122 -6.27 0.32 -16.23
CA GLY A 122 -7.14 1.34 -15.68
C GLY A 122 -8.21 0.79 -14.72
N ILE A 123 -8.77 1.68 -13.92
CA ILE A 123 -9.81 1.33 -12.93
C ILE A 123 -11.24 1.35 -13.51
N GLN A 124 -11.42 1.69 -14.78
CA GLN A 124 -12.72 1.62 -15.46
C GLN A 124 -12.69 0.53 -16.52
N ALA A 125 -13.66 -0.37 -16.44
CA ALA A 125 -13.91 -1.33 -17.50
C ALA A 125 -14.62 -0.66 -18.69
N ALA A 126 -14.65 -1.32 -19.84
CA ALA A 126 -15.25 -0.80 -21.06
C ALA A 126 -16.76 -0.49 -20.89
N ASP A 127 -17.45 -1.14 -19.95
CA ASP A 127 -18.85 -0.90 -19.59
C ASP A 127 -19.04 0.24 -18.56
N GLY A 128 -17.97 0.97 -18.22
CA GLY A 128 -17.95 2.06 -17.26
C GLY A 128 -17.94 1.66 -15.79
N LYS A 129 -18.00 0.36 -15.48
CA LYS A 129 -17.91 -0.11 -14.10
C LYS A 129 -16.50 -0.03 -13.56
N LEU A 130 -16.38 0.23 -12.25
CA LEU A 130 -15.10 0.20 -11.56
C LEU A 130 -14.57 -1.23 -11.48
N GLN A 131 -13.33 -1.42 -11.91
CA GLN A 131 -12.53 -2.62 -11.71
C GLN A 131 -11.34 -2.27 -10.79
N LEU A 132 -11.45 -2.65 -9.53
CA LEU A 132 -10.50 -2.24 -8.49
C LEU A 132 -9.52 -3.35 -8.14
N GLY A 133 -8.36 -2.96 -7.60
CA GLY A 133 -7.33 -3.88 -7.16
C GLY A 133 -6.80 -4.72 -8.32
N ILE A 134 -6.60 -6.01 -8.09
CA ILE A 134 -6.05 -6.91 -9.13
C ILE A 134 -6.89 -6.99 -10.40
N LYS A 135 -8.18 -6.64 -10.36
CA LYS A 135 -9.04 -6.61 -11.56
C LYS A 135 -8.67 -5.50 -12.54
N SER A 136 -8.00 -4.46 -12.09
CA SER A 136 -7.49 -3.38 -12.94
C SER A 136 -6.20 -3.74 -13.68
N TYR A 137 -5.71 -4.96 -13.51
CA TYR A 137 -4.51 -5.45 -14.17
C TYR A 137 -4.79 -6.65 -15.07
N GLU A 138 -3.98 -6.80 -16.09
CA GLU A 138 -3.70 -8.09 -16.69
C GLU A 138 -2.71 -8.81 -15.76
N LEU A 139 -3.00 -10.08 -15.44
CA LEU A 139 -2.17 -10.89 -14.56
C LEU A 139 -1.38 -11.90 -15.39
N SER A 140 -0.18 -12.22 -14.93
CA SER A 140 0.71 -13.21 -15.52
C SER A 140 0.77 -14.47 -14.66
N ASP A 141 1.02 -15.60 -15.27
CA ASP A 141 1.43 -16.87 -14.67
C ASP A 141 2.95 -16.99 -14.48
N LYS A 142 3.68 -15.94 -14.90
CA LYS A 142 5.12 -15.78 -14.68
C LYS A 142 5.39 -14.56 -13.83
N ALA A 143 6.46 -14.58 -13.05
CA ALA A 143 6.90 -13.41 -12.33
C ALA A 143 7.33 -12.29 -13.29
N GLN A 144 7.08 -11.05 -12.92
CA GLN A 144 7.48 -9.86 -13.66
C GLN A 144 8.69 -9.22 -12.97
N GLY A 145 9.77 -9.05 -13.68
CA GLY A 145 10.99 -8.42 -13.17
C GLY A 145 11.16 -6.98 -13.66
N PRO A 146 11.92 -6.13 -12.95
CA PRO A 146 12.10 -4.73 -13.32
C PRO A 146 13.07 -4.49 -14.49
N GLY A 147 13.57 -5.56 -15.13
CA GLY A 147 14.47 -5.51 -16.27
C GLY A 147 15.96 -5.57 -15.92
N ARG A 148 16.82 -5.63 -16.95
CA ARG A 148 18.27 -5.93 -16.85
C ARG A 148 19.06 -4.99 -15.93
N HIS A 149 18.72 -3.72 -15.86
CA HIS A 149 19.55 -2.73 -15.16
C HIS A 149 19.47 -2.79 -13.64
N SER A 150 18.48 -3.49 -13.08
CA SER A 150 18.37 -3.72 -11.65
C SER A 150 19.23 -4.88 -11.13
N ASN A 151 19.85 -5.64 -12.04
CA ASN A 151 20.51 -6.92 -11.74
C ASN A 151 22.04 -6.85 -11.71
N ARG A 152 22.65 -5.66 -11.67
CA ARG A 152 24.11 -5.52 -11.57
C ARG A 152 24.72 -6.15 -10.29
N GLY A 153 23.89 -6.48 -9.30
CA GLY A 153 24.32 -7.19 -8.08
C GLY A 153 23.96 -8.68 -8.04
N LEU A 154 23.17 -9.17 -9.00
CA LEU A 154 22.74 -10.56 -9.11
C LEU A 154 23.14 -11.06 -10.50
N ALA A 155 24.42 -11.35 -10.66
CA ALA A 155 24.94 -12.00 -11.88
C ALA A 155 24.13 -13.29 -12.13
N GLY A 156 23.38 -13.32 -13.23
CA GLY A 156 22.69 -14.52 -13.67
C GLY A 156 21.20 -14.45 -14.00
N LEU A 157 20.52 -13.29 -13.87
CA LEU A 157 19.14 -13.15 -14.34
C LEU A 157 19.07 -12.74 -15.81
N ALA A 158 19.52 -13.62 -16.70
CA ALA A 158 19.19 -13.53 -18.11
C ALA A 158 17.79 -14.12 -18.31
N SER A 159 16.85 -13.36 -18.92
CA SER A 159 15.59 -13.91 -19.41
C SER A 159 15.88 -14.92 -20.52
N ALA A 160 15.15 -16.02 -20.54
CA ALA A 160 15.27 -17.01 -21.61
C ALA A 160 14.99 -16.43 -23.02
N ASP A 161 14.28 -15.30 -23.08
CA ASP A 161 13.91 -14.60 -24.31
C ASP A 161 14.88 -13.47 -24.70
N ASP A 162 16.02 -13.35 -24.01
CA ASP A 162 17.03 -12.34 -24.30
C ASP A 162 18.05 -12.84 -25.31
N PRO A 163 18.03 -12.36 -26.58
CA PRO A 163 18.97 -12.79 -27.59
C PRO A 163 20.44 -12.44 -27.26
N PHE A 164 20.68 -11.53 -26.31
CA PHE A 164 22.02 -11.16 -25.83
C PHE A 164 22.35 -11.74 -24.45
N GLY A 165 21.40 -12.50 -23.84
CA GLY A 165 21.48 -12.97 -22.46
C GLY A 165 22.05 -14.37 -22.26
N LYS A 166 22.49 -15.05 -23.33
CA LYS A 166 23.21 -16.32 -23.24
C LYS A 166 24.69 -16.11 -22.96
N ALA A 167 24.99 -15.47 -21.82
CA ALA A 167 26.29 -15.72 -21.22
C ALA A 167 26.31 -17.19 -20.76
N PRO A 168 27.38 -17.97 -21.03
CA PRO A 168 27.51 -19.30 -20.46
C PRO A 168 27.32 -19.19 -18.94
N MET A 169 26.56 -20.13 -18.34
CA MET A 169 26.53 -20.24 -16.88
C MET A 169 27.96 -20.44 -16.44
N GLU A 170 28.53 -19.47 -15.72
CA GLU A 170 29.85 -19.62 -15.11
C GLU A 170 29.80 -20.83 -14.16
N GLU A 171 30.85 -21.64 -14.21
CA GLU A 171 30.99 -22.78 -13.31
C GLU A 171 30.92 -22.27 -11.87
N GLY A 172 29.86 -22.66 -11.12
CA GLY A 172 29.57 -22.12 -9.79
C GLY A 172 28.43 -21.09 -9.71
N ALA A 173 27.67 -20.84 -10.80
CA ALA A 173 26.47 -20.00 -10.76
C ALA A 173 25.47 -20.56 -9.75
N LYS A 174 24.93 -19.66 -8.88
CA LYS A 174 23.91 -20.06 -7.90
C LYS A 174 22.65 -20.56 -8.61
N PRO A 175 21.98 -21.59 -8.06
CA PRO A 175 20.69 -22.04 -8.59
C PRO A 175 19.69 -20.89 -8.71
N ASN A 176 18.98 -20.82 -9.84
CA ASN A 176 18.07 -19.71 -10.14
C ASN A 176 16.71 -20.21 -10.61
N PRO A 177 15.66 -20.18 -9.74
CA PRO A 177 14.31 -20.64 -10.09
C PRO A 177 13.63 -19.78 -11.14
N HIS A 178 14.15 -18.56 -11.40
CA HIS A 178 13.60 -17.66 -12.41
C HIS A 178 13.89 -18.08 -13.86
N LEU A 179 14.77 -19.07 -14.04
CA LEU A 179 15.00 -19.70 -15.33
C LEU A 179 13.95 -20.78 -15.71
N GLY A 180 13.00 -21.04 -14.81
CA GLY A 180 11.89 -21.97 -15.07
C GLY A 180 12.11 -23.39 -14.56
N GLU A 181 13.19 -23.62 -13.81
CA GLU A 181 13.47 -24.93 -13.17
C GLU A 181 13.43 -24.79 -11.65
N PRO A 182 12.90 -25.82 -10.92
CA PRO A 182 12.98 -25.84 -9.46
C PRO A 182 14.43 -25.95 -9.02
N VAL A 183 14.75 -25.40 -7.85
CA VAL A 183 16.12 -25.43 -7.30
C VAL A 183 16.08 -25.85 -5.83
N THR A 184 17.19 -26.41 -5.32
CA THR A 184 17.33 -26.71 -3.90
C THR A 184 18.20 -25.66 -3.25
N MET A 185 17.68 -25.00 -2.21
CA MET A 185 18.38 -23.99 -1.40
C MET A 185 18.28 -24.39 0.07
N ASP A 186 19.42 -24.47 0.76
CA ASP A 186 19.49 -24.85 2.18
C ASP A 186 18.70 -26.13 2.53
N GLY A 187 18.74 -27.13 1.62
CA GLY A 187 18.03 -28.40 1.77
C GLY A 187 16.51 -28.32 1.54
N LYS A 188 16.00 -27.18 1.09
CA LYS A 188 14.57 -27.00 0.74
C LYS A 188 14.40 -26.84 -0.77
N GLU A 189 13.37 -27.45 -1.30
CA GLU A 189 12.97 -27.24 -2.70
C GLU A 189 12.27 -25.87 -2.85
N VAL A 190 12.77 -25.09 -3.78
CA VAL A 190 12.17 -23.83 -4.24
C VAL A 190 11.56 -24.13 -5.62
N PRO A 191 10.26 -23.95 -5.81
CA PRO A 191 9.61 -24.24 -7.09
C PRO A 191 10.14 -23.34 -8.20
N ALA A 192 9.94 -23.77 -9.44
CA ALA A 192 10.18 -22.93 -10.61
C ALA A 192 9.30 -21.67 -10.54
N ILE A 193 9.92 -20.49 -10.69
CA ILE A 193 9.26 -19.18 -10.70
C ILE A 193 9.74 -18.43 -11.94
N PRO A 194 9.34 -18.85 -13.15
CA PRO A 194 9.82 -18.23 -14.38
C PRO A 194 9.53 -16.73 -14.38
N MET A 195 10.50 -15.93 -14.87
CA MET A 195 10.42 -14.46 -14.83
C MET A 195 10.54 -13.84 -16.22
N GLU A 196 9.74 -12.82 -16.46
CA GLU A 196 9.78 -11.95 -17.63
C GLU A 196 10.21 -10.53 -17.24
N SER A 197 10.94 -9.84 -18.14
CA SER A 197 11.31 -8.44 -17.93
C SER A 197 10.14 -7.52 -18.23
N ASN A 198 9.72 -6.72 -17.24
CA ASN A 198 8.60 -5.79 -17.36
C ASN A 198 8.87 -4.46 -16.63
N PRO A 199 9.86 -3.67 -17.08
CA PRO A 199 10.21 -2.42 -16.45
C PRO A 199 9.09 -1.37 -16.55
N ARG A 200 8.27 -1.41 -17.59
CA ARG A 200 7.16 -0.46 -17.74
C ARG A 200 6.17 -0.58 -16.59
N GLN A 201 5.76 -1.79 -16.25
CA GLN A 201 4.80 -2.03 -15.17
C GLN A 201 5.42 -1.77 -13.79
N LEU A 202 6.66 -2.23 -13.55
CA LEU A 202 7.25 -2.25 -12.21
C LEU A 202 8.07 -1.00 -11.87
N LYS A 203 8.35 -0.11 -12.82
CA LYS A 203 9.11 1.15 -12.59
C LYS A 203 8.28 2.41 -12.78
N THR A 204 6.98 2.28 -12.89
CA THR A 204 6.05 3.41 -13.04
C THR A 204 4.95 3.35 -11.99
N SER A 205 4.18 4.43 -11.85
CA SER A 205 3.02 4.48 -10.96
C SER A 205 1.95 3.45 -11.30
N ASP A 206 1.97 2.86 -12.49
CA ASP A 206 1.02 1.84 -12.94
C ASP A 206 0.96 0.64 -11.98
N ALA A 207 2.09 0.27 -11.36
CA ALA A 207 2.13 -0.80 -10.36
C ALA A 207 1.23 -0.55 -9.14
N CYS A 208 0.93 0.72 -8.83
CA CYS A 208 0.23 1.14 -7.62
C CYS A 208 -1.24 1.50 -7.88
N MET A 209 -1.54 2.02 -9.09
CA MET A 209 -2.80 2.71 -9.41
C MET A 209 -4.04 1.82 -9.29
N GLY A 210 -3.95 0.53 -9.54
CA GLY A 210 -5.10 -0.36 -9.43
C GLY A 210 -5.68 -0.49 -8.02
N CYS A 211 -4.82 -0.32 -7.00
CA CYS A 211 -5.20 -0.40 -5.59
C CYS A 211 -5.31 0.98 -4.92
N HIS A 212 -4.50 1.96 -5.37
CA HIS A 212 -4.40 3.27 -4.73
C HIS A 212 -5.07 4.42 -5.49
N ASP A 213 -5.80 4.13 -6.56
CA ASP A 213 -6.60 5.12 -7.28
C ASP A 213 -8.00 5.28 -6.68
N LYS A 214 -8.88 5.95 -7.41
CA LYS A 214 -10.26 6.27 -7.01
C LYS A 214 -11.01 5.05 -6.48
N ARG A 215 -11.51 5.15 -5.28
CA ARG A 215 -12.33 4.14 -4.65
C ARG A 215 -13.53 4.76 -3.94
N ASN A 216 -14.71 4.26 -4.24
CA ASN A 216 -15.93 4.68 -3.59
C ASN A 216 -16.50 3.56 -2.71
N ASN A 217 -17.26 3.93 -1.68
CA ASN A 217 -18.08 2.98 -0.94
C ASN A 217 -19.35 2.62 -1.74
N PRO A 218 -20.23 1.71 -1.24
CA PRO A 218 -21.48 1.36 -1.92
C PRO A 218 -22.46 2.53 -2.14
N HIS A 219 -22.32 3.62 -1.38
CA HIS A 219 -23.14 4.83 -1.51
C HIS A 219 -22.53 5.86 -2.48
N GLY A 220 -21.45 5.52 -3.17
CA GLY A 220 -20.78 6.41 -4.12
C GLY A 220 -19.83 7.44 -3.48
N VAL A 221 -19.67 7.40 -2.15
CA VAL A 221 -18.79 8.34 -1.44
C VAL A 221 -17.32 7.96 -1.66
N PRO A 222 -16.47 8.90 -2.10
CA PRO A 222 -15.06 8.66 -2.31
C PRO A 222 -14.36 8.29 -0.98
N LEU A 223 -13.64 7.17 -0.97
CA LEU A 223 -12.86 6.70 0.18
C LEU A 223 -11.37 6.94 -0.02
N CYS A 224 -10.81 6.50 -1.12
CA CYS A 224 -9.42 6.71 -1.50
C CYS A 224 -9.37 7.52 -2.78
N GLN A 225 -8.56 8.56 -2.82
CA GLN A 225 -8.44 9.47 -3.97
C GLN A 225 -6.97 9.70 -4.37
N THR A 226 -6.03 8.96 -3.77
CA THR A 226 -4.58 9.22 -3.93
C THR A 226 -4.15 9.26 -5.39
N GLY A 227 -4.60 8.32 -6.21
CA GLY A 227 -4.29 8.29 -7.64
C GLY A 227 -4.93 9.47 -8.40
N ASN A 228 -6.20 9.82 -8.10
CA ASN A 228 -6.83 10.99 -8.70
C ASN A 228 -6.11 12.29 -8.33
N GLU A 229 -5.70 12.43 -7.07
CA GLU A 229 -4.95 13.59 -6.58
C GLU A 229 -3.60 13.68 -7.30
N TYR A 230 -2.91 12.56 -7.44
CA TYR A 230 -1.66 12.44 -8.18
C TYR A 230 -1.81 12.83 -9.65
N ILE A 231 -2.80 12.29 -10.34
CA ILE A 231 -3.07 12.62 -11.75
C ILE A 231 -3.38 14.12 -11.90
N ALA A 232 -4.22 14.68 -11.02
CA ALA A 232 -4.59 16.09 -11.05
C ALA A 232 -3.43 17.03 -10.76
N SER A 233 -2.40 16.56 -10.04
CA SER A 233 -1.19 17.35 -9.73
C SER A 233 -0.27 17.54 -10.93
N ASN A 234 -0.44 16.79 -12.01
CA ASN A 234 0.45 16.75 -13.18
C ASN A 234 1.93 16.47 -12.83
N SER A 235 2.17 15.76 -11.72
CA SER A 235 3.50 15.44 -11.26
C SER A 235 4.24 14.53 -12.25
N GLN A 236 5.51 14.82 -12.48
CA GLN A 236 6.42 13.97 -13.24
C GLN A 236 7.15 12.95 -12.34
N VAL A 237 7.01 13.08 -11.04
CA VAL A 237 7.61 12.17 -10.05
C VAL A 237 6.64 11.00 -9.82
N ASN A 238 7.08 9.77 -10.10
CA ASN A 238 6.24 8.59 -9.90
C ASN A 238 6.20 8.16 -8.43
N CYS A 239 5.25 7.29 -8.08
CA CYS A 239 5.04 6.80 -6.71
C CYS A 239 6.29 6.14 -6.13
N LEU A 240 7.01 5.36 -6.95
CA LEU A 240 8.18 4.59 -6.49
C LEU A 240 9.34 5.49 -6.08
N SER A 241 9.46 6.68 -6.67
CA SER A 241 10.55 7.62 -6.34
C SER A 241 10.58 8.00 -4.86
N CYS A 242 9.43 8.03 -4.21
CA CYS A 242 9.29 8.36 -2.79
C CYS A 242 9.00 7.13 -1.91
N HIS A 243 8.16 6.19 -2.40
CA HIS A 243 7.69 5.05 -1.61
C HIS A 243 8.54 3.79 -1.76
N MET A 244 9.35 3.70 -2.82
CA MET A 244 10.27 2.60 -3.08
C MET A 244 11.61 3.14 -3.64
N PRO A 245 12.28 4.08 -2.94
CA PRO A 245 13.50 4.69 -3.45
C PRO A 245 14.58 3.62 -3.67
N VAL A 246 15.38 3.81 -4.72
CA VAL A 246 16.45 2.88 -5.06
C VAL A 246 17.72 3.25 -4.32
N SER A 247 18.29 2.32 -3.55
CA SER A 247 19.59 2.44 -2.90
C SER A 247 20.43 1.21 -3.19
N GLY A 248 21.69 1.41 -3.61
CA GLY A 248 22.56 0.29 -3.96
C GLY A 248 22.04 -0.59 -5.12
N GLY A 249 21.17 -0.05 -5.98
CA GLY A 249 20.57 -0.78 -7.10
C GLY A 249 19.33 -1.60 -6.74
N ILE A 250 18.88 -1.55 -5.49
CA ILE A 250 17.70 -2.27 -4.97
C ILE A 250 16.64 -1.25 -4.59
N ALA A 251 15.39 -1.46 -5.03
CA ALA A 251 14.24 -0.67 -4.59
C ALA A 251 13.89 -1.04 -3.15
N ASP A 252 13.56 -0.05 -2.33
CA ASP A 252 13.08 -0.27 -0.96
C ASP A 252 11.66 -0.84 -0.99
N HIS A 253 11.49 -2.03 -0.42
CA HIS A 253 10.21 -2.73 -0.33
C HIS A 253 9.50 -2.52 1.02
N SER A 254 9.97 -1.61 1.86
CA SER A 254 9.23 -1.19 3.06
C SER A 254 7.99 -0.37 2.69
N MET A 255 8.00 0.24 1.50
CA MET A 255 6.88 1.02 0.96
C MET A 255 6.36 2.03 1.99
N GLY A 256 7.28 2.84 2.52
CA GLY A 256 7.02 3.83 3.56
C GLY A 256 5.79 4.69 3.25
N GLY A 257 5.06 5.04 4.29
CA GLY A 257 3.82 5.82 4.19
C GLY A 257 3.50 6.50 5.52
N GLY A 258 2.24 6.48 5.94
CA GLY A 258 1.78 7.12 7.18
C GLY A 258 2.34 6.52 8.49
N HIS A 259 3.12 5.46 8.41
CA HIS A 259 3.84 4.83 9.53
C HIS A 259 5.36 5.02 9.44
N ASP A 260 5.84 5.77 8.44
CA ASP A 260 7.27 6.09 8.26
C ASP A 260 7.52 7.54 8.65
N LEU A 261 8.13 7.75 9.82
CA LEU A 261 8.39 9.08 10.36
C LEU A 261 9.30 9.91 9.42
N ALA A 262 10.32 9.28 8.82
CA ALA A 262 11.23 10.00 7.93
C ALA A 262 10.52 10.46 6.65
N LEU A 263 9.61 9.67 6.11
CA LEU A 263 8.78 10.06 4.97
C LEU A 263 7.79 11.17 5.36
N LEU A 264 7.15 11.06 6.52
CA LEU A 264 6.24 12.10 7.04
C LEU A 264 6.96 13.43 7.22
N GLN A 265 8.14 13.45 7.83
CA GLN A 265 8.94 14.66 8.01
C GLN A 265 9.35 15.33 6.68
N ARG A 266 9.57 14.55 5.62
CA ARG A 266 9.87 15.06 4.28
C ARG A 266 8.62 15.46 3.50
N SER A 267 7.43 15.10 3.97
CA SER A 267 6.18 15.32 3.25
C SER A 267 5.69 16.76 3.33
N VAL A 268 6.12 17.52 4.33
CA VAL A 268 5.66 18.87 4.60
C VAL A 268 6.82 19.77 5.00
N VAL A 269 6.90 20.96 4.41
CA VAL A 269 7.71 22.06 4.98
C VAL A 269 6.85 22.70 6.06
N PHE A 270 7.41 22.83 7.25
CA PHE A 270 6.74 23.40 8.41
C PHE A 270 7.63 24.47 9.02
N ASP A 271 7.22 25.73 8.90
CA ASP A 271 7.95 26.89 9.40
C ASP A 271 7.09 27.69 10.38
N ILE A 272 7.74 28.24 11.39
CA ILE A 272 7.12 29.16 12.36
C ILE A 272 7.94 30.44 12.39
N ASN A 273 7.28 31.58 12.24
CA ASN A 273 7.85 32.90 12.45
C ASN A 273 7.02 33.69 13.47
N THR A 274 7.68 34.23 14.49
CA THR A 274 7.03 34.99 15.54
C THR A 274 7.62 36.41 15.62
N GLU A 275 6.76 37.39 15.57
CA GLU A 275 7.12 38.84 15.70
C GLU A 275 6.38 39.46 16.88
N ALA A 276 7.11 40.23 17.69
CA ALA A 276 6.50 41.00 18.77
C ALA A 276 5.83 42.28 18.22
N LYS A 277 4.55 42.49 18.57
CA LYS A 277 3.78 43.70 18.26
C LYS A 277 3.07 44.20 19.50
N GLY A 278 3.73 45.09 20.22
CA GLY A 278 3.25 45.58 21.52
C GLY A 278 3.15 44.41 22.53
N ASP A 279 1.98 44.21 23.10
CA ASP A 279 1.73 43.18 24.11
C ASP A 279 1.34 41.83 23.49
N THR A 280 1.51 41.68 22.16
CA THR A 280 1.11 40.47 21.42
C THR A 280 2.28 39.92 20.61
N LEU A 281 2.42 38.61 20.58
CA LEU A 281 3.28 37.92 19.62
C LEU A 281 2.41 37.45 18.44
N VAL A 282 2.66 37.96 17.26
CA VAL A 282 2.04 37.51 16.02
C VAL A 282 2.86 36.33 15.51
N THR A 283 2.31 35.13 15.60
CA THR A 283 2.99 33.90 15.17
C THR A 283 2.36 33.38 13.89
N ARG A 284 3.17 33.34 12.85
CA ARG A 284 2.80 32.81 11.54
C ARG A 284 3.31 31.38 11.38
N VAL A 285 2.43 30.45 11.14
CA VAL A 285 2.76 29.07 10.82
C VAL A 285 2.52 28.81 9.34
N ARG A 286 3.55 28.40 8.62
CA ARG A 286 3.49 28.03 7.22
C ARG A 286 3.62 26.52 7.08
N MET A 287 2.68 25.90 6.38
CA MET A 287 2.68 24.48 6.02
C MET A 287 2.66 24.35 4.50
N LYS A 288 3.62 23.64 3.91
CA LYS A 288 3.63 23.39 2.47
C LYS A 288 3.71 21.89 2.21
N ASN A 289 2.68 21.35 1.58
CA ASN A 289 2.66 19.97 1.12
C ASN A 289 3.68 19.78 -0.01
N GLN A 290 4.64 18.89 0.17
CA GLN A 290 5.66 18.54 -0.83
C GLN A 290 5.23 17.42 -1.76
N GLN A 291 4.03 16.84 -1.53
CA GLN A 291 3.59 15.63 -2.19
C GLN A 291 2.70 15.93 -3.41
N PRO A 292 2.71 15.04 -4.44
CA PRO A 292 1.80 15.13 -5.57
C PRO A 292 0.39 14.60 -5.26
N HIS A 293 0.06 14.43 -4.01
CA HIS A 293 -1.25 14.06 -3.50
C HIS A 293 -1.56 14.84 -2.22
N SER A 294 -2.79 14.81 -1.75
CA SER A 294 -3.19 15.50 -0.54
C SER A 294 -2.46 14.97 0.71
N LEU A 295 -2.33 15.79 1.73
CA LEU A 295 -1.73 15.44 3.01
C LEU A 295 -2.74 15.70 4.15
N PRO A 296 -3.17 14.67 4.90
CA PRO A 296 -2.98 13.23 4.63
C PRO A 296 -3.76 12.75 3.40
N THR A 297 -3.44 11.53 2.91
CA THR A 297 -4.18 10.89 1.81
C THR A 297 -4.47 9.42 2.11
N GLY A 298 -5.15 8.72 1.19
CA GLY A 298 -5.53 7.32 1.34
C GLY A 298 -6.80 7.15 2.18
N ALA A 299 -6.70 6.42 3.28
CA ALA A 299 -7.87 6.10 4.10
C ALA A 299 -8.48 7.33 4.79
N PRO A 300 -9.82 7.50 4.78
CA PRO A 300 -10.50 8.71 5.25
C PRO A 300 -10.52 8.88 6.78
N PHE A 301 -9.96 7.95 7.54
CA PHE A 301 -9.76 8.08 8.99
C PHE A 301 -8.38 8.65 9.36
N ARG A 302 -7.49 8.90 8.38
CA ARG A 302 -6.21 9.54 8.61
C ARG A 302 -6.39 11.03 8.83
N ASN A 303 -5.71 11.56 9.83
CA ASN A 303 -5.71 12.98 10.12
C ASN A 303 -4.32 13.43 10.60
N ILE A 304 -4.07 14.71 10.46
CA ILE A 304 -2.89 15.40 11.00
C ILE A 304 -3.41 16.66 11.67
N TYR A 305 -2.85 17.03 12.81
CA TYR A 305 -3.16 18.30 13.45
C TYR A 305 -1.90 19.03 13.85
N MET A 306 -1.96 20.34 13.74
CA MET A 306 -0.91 21.21 14.16
C MET A 306 -1.16 21.65 15.61
N LEU A 307 -0.16 21.52 16.45
CA LEU A 307 -0.16 22.04 17.80
C LEU A 307 0.88 23.16 17.91
N LEU A 308 0.43 24.35 18.35
CA LEU A 308 1.27 25.50 18.64
C LEU A 308 1.15 25.79 20.13
N THR A 309 2.30 25.89 20.81
CA THR A 309 2.35 26.05 22.27
C THR A 309 3.34 27.13 22.63
N ALA A 310 2.95 28.02 23.53
CA ALA A 310 3.83 29.01 24.15
C ALA A 310 4.16 28.61 25.60
N TYR A 311 5.42 28.79 25.97
CA TYR A 311 5.98 28.41 27.26
C TYR A 311 6.59 29.64 27.96
N ASP A 312 6.56 29.65 29.29
CA ASP A 312 7.31 30.60 30.11
C ASP A 312 8.79 30.16 30.29
N ASN A 313 9.53 30.96 31.12
CA ASN A 313 10.94 30.66 31.41
C ASN A 313 11.15 29.39 32.24
N GLU A 314 10.13 28.93 32.97
CA GLU A 314 10.15 27.70 33.74
C GLU A 314 9.72 26.46 32.91
N GLY A 315 9.27 26.67 31.66
CA GLY A 315 8.80 25.60 30.76
C GLY A 315 7.35 25.23 30.97
N ASN A 316 6.57 26.03 31.71
CA ASN A 316 5.13 25.83 31.82
C ASN A 316 4.41 26.33 30.58
N VAL A 317 3.33 25.66 30.20
CA VAL A 317 2.48 26.09 29.09
C VAL A 317 1.66 27.31 29.52
N VAL A 318 1.82 28.41 28.81
CA VAL A 318 1.07 29.66 29.04
C VAL A 318 0.01 29.92 27.97
N TRP A 319 0.13 29.29 26.81
CA TRP A 319 -0.85 29.38 25.74
C TRP A 319 -0.75 28.20 24.77
N GLN A 320 -1.87 27.76 24.20
CA GLN A 320 -1.95 26.77 23.11
C GLN A 320 -3.05 27.16 22.12
N ASN A 321 -2.85 26.81 20.83
CA ASN A 321 -3.86 27.02 19.78
C ASN A 321 -5.09 26.11 19.94
N ALA A 322 -4.96 25.00 20.68
CA ALA A 322 -6.02 24.04 20.87
C ALA A 322 -6.15 23.67 22.36
N ASP A 323 -7.35 23.81 22.91
CA ASP A 323 -7.74 23.23 24.20
C ASP A 323 -8.48 21.91 23.93
N GLY A 324 -7.82 20.80 24.25
CA GLY A 324 -8.29 19.46 23.94
C GLY A 324 -8.09 19.07 22.45
N HIS A 325 -9.14 18.52 21.81
CA HIS A 325 -9.02 18.03 20.44
C HIS A 325 -9.10 19.20 19.42
N PRO A 326 -8.07 19.38 18.55
CA PRO A 326 -7.99 20.51 17.59
C PRO A 326 -9.21 20.67 16.69
N ALA A 327 -9.87 19.58 16.33
CA ALA A 327 -11.08 19.62 15.50
C ALA A 327 -12.19 20.53 16.07
N LYS A 328 -12.18 20.78 17.40
CA LYS A 328 -13.18 21.60 18.10
C LYS A 328 -12.68 23.03 18.35
N SER A 329 -11.44 23.16 18.81
CA SER A 329 -10.87 24.43 19.27
C SER A 329 -10.14 25.20 18.16
N ASP A 330 -9.48 24.51 17.23
CA ASP A 330 -8.79 25.10 16.10
C ASP A 330 -8.96 24.26 14.81
N PRO A 331 -10.14 24.32 14.17
CA PRO A 331 -10.44 23.51 12.99
C PRO A 331 -9.53 23.76 11.76
N GLN A 332 -8.89 24.94 11.66
CA GLN A 332 -7.98 25.25 10.57
C GLN A 332 -6.63 24.50 10.71
N ALA A 333 -6.24 24.17 11.95
CA ALA A 333 -5.06 23.36 12.27
C ALA A 333 -5.31 21.85 12.16
N TYR A 334 -6.51 21.42 11.81
CA TYR A 334 -6.91 20.02 11.71
C TYR A 334 -7.10 19.60 10.26
N LEU A 335 -6.16 18.80 9.74
CA LEU A 335 -6.13 18.31 8.38
C LEU A 335 -6.82 16.95 8.33
N VAL A 336 -8.00 16.86 7.72
CA VAL A 336 -8.82 15.66 7.70
C VAL A 336 -9.67 15.56 6.45
N TYR A 337 -9.92 14.31 6.03
CA TYR A 337 -10.96 13.94 5.08
C TYR A 337 -12.06 13.23 5.87
N ALA A 338 -13.04 13.97 6.35
CA ALA A 338 -14.09 13.46 7.22
C ALA A 338 -15.32 13.03 6.43
N LEU A 339 -15.82 11.84 6.73
CA LEU A 339 -17.02 11.27 6.14
C LEU A 339 -18.23 11.49 7.09
N ALA A 340 -19.41 11.60 6.50
CA ALA A 340 -20.64 11.83 7.23
C ALA A 340 -21.80 10.96 6.71
N ASP A 341 -22.82 10.80 7.55
CA ASP A 341 -24.13 10.27 7.21
C ASP A 341 -25.04 11.36 6.59
N ASP A 342 -26.27 11.01 6.24
CA ASP A 342 -27.26 11.94 5.67
C ASP A 342 -27.62 13.11 6.59
N GLN A 343 -27.45 12.93 7.91
CA GLN A 343 -27.70 13.95 8.92
C GLN A 343 -26.48 14.84 9.19
N GLY A 344 -25.34 14.55 8.54
CA GLY A 344 -24.07 15.28 8.74
C GLY A 344 -23.27 14.84 9.96
N LYS A 345 -23.66 13.75 10.63
CA LYS A 345 -22.88 13.16 11.72
C LYS A 345 -21.70 12.36 11.15
N PRO A 346 -20.56 12.32 11.86
CA PRO A 346 -19.43 11.49 11.46
C PRO A 346 -19.85 10.04 11.24
N ALA A 347 -19.46 9.46 10.11
CA ALA A 347 -19.80 8.09 9.75
C ALA A 347 -18.55 7.33 9.26
N PRO A 348 -18.43 6.03 9.61
CA PRO A 348 -17.32 5.22 9.16
C PRO A 348 -17.42 4.95 7.64
N PRO A 349 -16.29 4.65 6.96
CA PRO A 349 -16.21 4.50 5.52
C PRO A 349 -17.29 3.60 4.88
N PRO A 350 -17.66 2.44 5.45
CA PRO A 350 -18.64 1.55 4.83
C PRO A 350 -20.06 2.13 4.79
N THR A 351 -20.43 2.98 5.74
CA THR A 351 -21.79 3.47 5.94
C THR A 351 -21.98 4.96 5.64
N ALA A 352 -20.88 5.67 5.39
CA ALA A 352 -20.95 7.09 5.03
C ALA A 352 -21.76 7.28 3.73
N THR A 353 -22.59 8.33 3.69
CA THR A 353 -23.42 8.68 2.54
C THR A 353 -22.96 9.96 1.85
N LYS A 354 -22.10 10.75 2.52
CA LYS A 354 -21.51 11.96 1.93
C LYS A 354 -20.14 12.30 2.51
N LEU A 355 -19.44 13.20 1.82
CA LEU A 355 -18.27 13.88 2.37
C LEU A 355 -18.75 14.92 3.37
N GLY A 356 -18.24 14.86 4.61
CA GLY A 356 -18.50 15.83 5.65
C GLY A 356 -17.59 17.06 5.53
N LYS A 357 -16.27 16.83 5.55
CA LYS A 357 -15.26 17.92 5.51
C LYS A 357 -13.97 17.45 4.86
N ASP A 358 -13.35 18.29 4.05
CA ASP A 358 -11.99 18.09 3.52
C ASP A 358 -11.15 19.34 3.81
N THR A 359 -10.27 19.26 4.81
CA THR A 359 -9.35 20.32 5.21
C THR A 359 -7.89 19.96 4.96
N ARG A 360 -7.63 18.85 4.26
CA ARG A 360 -6.28 18.41 3.92
C ARG A 360 -5.54 19.47 3.09
N LEU A 361 -4.22 19.48 3.19
CA LEU A 361 -3.42 20.20 2.21
C LEU A 361 -3.50 19.49 0.87
N LYS A 362 -3.91 20.20 -0.17
CA LYS A 362 -3.96 19.68 -1.55
C LYS A 362 -2.54 19.43 -2.08
N PRO A 363 -2.37 18.73 -3.22
CA PRO A 363 -1.07 18.55 -3.82
C PRO A 363 -0.34 19.89 -3.97
N TYR A 364 0.86 19.98 -3.40
CA TYR A 364 1.73 21.18 -3.43
C TYR A 364 1.14 22.46 -2.80
N GLU A 365 0.00 22.37 -2.13
CA GLU A 365 -0.62 23.52 -1.45
C GLU A 365 0.31 24.07 -0.36
N GLU A 366 0.40 25.42 -0.33
CA GLU A 366 0.95 26.15 0.77
C GLU A 366 -0.17 26.86 1.54
N ARG A 367 -0.20 26.66 2.86
CA ARG A 367 -1.19 27.24 3.77
C ARG A 367 -0.48 27.96 4.90
N THR A 368 -0.95 29.16 5.21
CA THR A 368 -0.47 29.96 6.32
C THR A 368 -1.59 30.15 7.33
N LEU A 369 -1.27 29.97 8.60
CA LEU A 369 -2.14 30.26 9.75
C LEU A 369 -1.47 31.30 10.62
N ASP A 370 -2.20 32.35 10.98
CA ASP A 370 -1.71 33.42 11.86
C ASP A 370 -2.40 33.29 13.22
N TYR A 371 -1.59 33.41 14.28
CA TYR A 371 -2.02 33.35 15.69
C TYR A 371 -1.53 34.56 16.43
N GLU A 372 -2.42 35.11 17.27
CA GLU A 372 -2.08 36.17 18.22
C GLU A 372 -1.93 35.58 19.60
N ILE A 373 -0.73 35.64 20.17
CA ILE A 373 -0.38 35.06 21.47
C ILE A 373 -0.09 36.22 22.41
N PRO A 374 -0.72 36.34 23.61
CA PRO A 374 -0.35 37.32 24.59
C PRO A 374 1.15 37.22 24.93
N ALA A 375 1.90 38.29 24.79
CA ALA A 375 3.36 38.29 24.96
C ALA A 375 3.80 38.14 26.42
N GLN A 376 2.89 38.39 27.38
CA GLN A 376 3.19 38.34 28.81
C GLN A 376 3.64 36.91 29.20
N ASN A 377 4.82 36.84 29.82
CA ASN A 377 5.46 35.61 30.31
C ASN A 377 5.77 34.54 29.24
N VAL A 378 5.78 34.90 27.96
CA VAL A 378 6.20 33.96 26.90
C VAL A 378 7.72 34.05 26.68
N ALA A 379 8.41 32.95 26.86
CA ALA A 379 9.83 32.78 26.59
C ALA A 379 10.11 32.00 25.30
N LEU A 380 9.21 31.03 24.94
CA LEU A 380 9.37 30.15 23.79
C LEU A 380 8.02 29.86 23.13
N VAL A 381 7.97 29.94 21.81
CA VAL A 381 6.86 29.40 20.99
C VAL A 381 7.36 28.18 20.23
N ARG A 382 6.65 27.09 20.34
CA ARG A 382 6.97 25.81 19.70
C ARG A 382 5.75 25.25 18.97
N GLY A 383 5.97 24.71 17.77
CA GLY A 383 4.93 24.04 17.01
C GLY A 383 5.37 22.71 16.47
N GLY A 384 4.38 21.87 16.14
CA GLY A 384 4.58 20.54 15.55
C GLY A 384 3.34 20.03 14.85
N LEU A 385 3.54 19.04 13.98
CA LEU A 385 2.50 18.28 13.28
C LEU A 385 2.50 16.85 13.78
#